data_6b5e6a1e6c2e7420218364d0f5d75ec8
#
_entry.id   6b5e6a1e6c2e7420218364d0f5d75ec8
#
_cell.length_a   1.000
_cell.length_b   1.000
_cell.length_c   1.000
_cell.angle_alpha   90.00
_cell.angle_beta   90.00
_cell.angle_gamma   90.00
#
_symmetry.space_group_name_H-M   'P 1'
#
loop_
_entity.id
_entity.type
_entity.pdbx_description
1 polymer ?
#
loop_
_entity_poly.entity_id
_entity_poly.type
_entity_poly.pdbx_seq_one_letter_code
_entity_poly.pdbx_strand_id
1 'polypeptide(L)'
;MKPYPVFTVYGAKTCHYCALAQEILENYGHEYNYVDVTTNAAIQKAFFEKTSHAKTVPQIFVDEPMRGYEVHVGGYDDLVAWLTGKYKSKGKHESMSVGQLPILI
;
A
#
# COMPACT_ATOMS: atom_id res chain seq x y z
N MET A 1 16.97 -5.00 -13.50
CA MET A 1 15.67 -5.63 -13.25
C MET A 1 15.77 -6.51 -12.03
N LYS A 2 14.82 -6.36 -11.12
CA LYS A 2 14.86 -7.14 -9.90
C LYS A 2 14.10 -8.43 -10.09
N PRO A 3 14.64 -9.55 -9.60
CA PRO A 3 13.97 -10.85 -9.77
C PRO A 3 12.85 -11.10 -8.75
N TYR A 4 12.59 -10.18 -7.88
CA TYR A 4 11.58 -10.33 -6.84
C TYR A 4 10.72 -9.07 -6.77
N PRO A 5 9.54 -9.18 -6.16
CA PRO A 5 8.62 -8.04 -6.15
C PRO A 5 9.13 -6.89 -5.30
N VAL A 6 8.76 -5.68 -5.73
CA VAL A 6 9.04 -4.46 -4.98
C VAL A 6 7.71 -3.84 -4.60
N PHE A 7 7.54 -3.56 -3.32
CA PHE A 7 6.31 -3.00 -2.80
C PHE A 7 6.42 -1.49 -2.66
N THR A 8 5.29 -0.81 -2.77
CA THR A 8 5.20 0.61 -2.47
C THR A 8 4.07 0.80 -1.47
N VAL A 9 4.39 1.43 -0.34
CA VAL A 9 3.43 1.69 0.72
C VAL A 9 3.15 3.18 0.73
N TYR A 10 1.90 3.55 0.46
CA TYR A 10 1.46 4.93 0.57
C TYR A 10 0.83 5.10 1.94
N GLY A 11 1.35 6.02 2.72
CA GLY A 11 0.91 6.15 4.10
C GLY A 11 1.04 7.54 4.66
N ALA A 12 0.96 7.64 5.98
CA ALA A 12 1.05 8.88 6.71
C ALA A 12 2.02 8.72 7.87
N LYS A 13 2.47 9.84 8.43
CA LYS A 13 3.49 9.80 9.50
C LYS A 13 2.99 9.11 10.75
N THR A 14 1.74 9.35 11.11
CA THR A 14 1.21 8.84 12.38
C THR A 14 0.23 7.71 12.15
N CYS A 15 0.48 6.88 11.18
CA CYS A 15 -0.40 5.79 10.83
C CYS A 15 0.14 4.49 11.41
N HIS A 16 -0.59 3.92 12.37
CA HIS A 16 -0.17 2.69 13.02
C HIS A 16 -0.04 1.53 12.04
N TYR A 17 -1.04 1.36 11.20
CA TYR A 17 -1.02 0.25 10.24
C TYR A 17 -0.01 0.47 9.13
N CYS A 18 0.36 1.71 8.86
CA CYS A 18 1.44 1.98 7.92
C CYS A 18 2.77 1.48 8.46
N ALA A 19 2.99 1.69 9.77
CA ALA A 19 4.20 1.18 10.42
C ALA A 19 4.22 -0.35 10.42
N LEU A 20 3.07 -0.96 10.70
CA LEU A 20 2.97 -2.41 10.68
C LEU A 20 3.23 -2.98 9.28
N ALA A 21 2.76 -2.28 8.25
CA ALA A 21 2.99 -2.73 6.88
C ALA A 21 4.48 -2.73 6.55
N GLN A 22 5.18 -1.69 6.96
CA GLN A 22 6.62 -1.65 6.74
C GLN A 22 7.32 -2.77 7.49
N GLU A 23 6.92 -2.99 8.73
CA GLU A 23 7.54 -4.00 9.56
C GLU A 23 7.37 -5.40 8.95
N ILE A 24 6.17 -5.72 8.50
CA ILE A 24 5.94 -7.06 7.95
C ILE A 24 6.71 -7.26 6.65
N LEU A 25 6.83 -6.21 5.83
CA LEU A 25 7.62 -6.30 4.61
C LEU A 25 9.09 -6.54 4.93
N GLU A 26 9.61 -5.85 5.94
CA GLU A 26 10.98 -6.05 6.37
C GLU A 26 11.19 -7.45 6.91
N ASN A 27 10.24 -7.95 7.68
CA ASN A 27 10.35 -9.29 8.25
C ASN A 27 10.33 -10.37 7.19
N TYR A 28 9.64 -10.14 6.10
CA TYR A 28 9.62 -11.09 4.99
C TYR A 28 10.77 -10.88 4.01
N GLY A 29 11.61 -9.86 4.24
CA GLY A 29 12.76 -9.61 3.38
C GLY A 29 12.43 -8.97 2.05
N HIS A 30 11.29 -8.29 1.94
CA HIS A 30 10.90 -7.64 0.70
C HIS A 30 11.41 -6.21 0.64
N GLU A 31 11.79 -5.79 -0.58
CA GLU A 31 12.08 -4.38 -0.82
C GLU A 31 10.80 -3.59 -0.92
N TYR A 32 10.82 -2.36 -0.39
CA TYR A 32 9.67 -1.50 -0.51
C TYR A 32 10.09 -0.03 -0.46
N ASN A 33 9.23 0.80 -1.00
CA ASN A 33 9.33 2.25 -0.90
C ASN A 33 8.18 2.75 -0.05
N TYR A 34 8.41 3.79 0.74
CA TYR A 34 7.38 4.39 1.56
C TYR A 34 7.14 5.82 1.10
N VAL A 35 5.89 6.14 0.79
CA VAL A 35 5.51 7.46 0.31
C VAL A 35 4.51 8.06 1.28
N ASP A 36 4.89 9.19 1.89
CA ASP A 36 4.00 9.90 2.80
C ASP A 36 3.10 10.82 1.97
N VAL A 37 1.80 10.54 1.98
CA VAL A 37 0.87 11.28 1.13
C VAL A 37 0.28 12.48 1.86
N THR A 38 0.75 12.78 3.06
CA THR A 38 0.21 13.90 3.84
C THR A 38 1.09 15.12 3.83
N THR A 39 2.27 15.05 3.19
CA THR A 39 3.23 16.15 3.24
C THR A 39 3.19 17.05 2.03
N ASN A 40 2.46 16.66 0.99
CA ASN A 40 2.49 17.40 -0.27
C ASN A 40 1.19 17.19 -1.01
N ALA A 41 0.52 18.28 -1.36
CA ALA A 41 -0.78 18.19 -2.03
C ALA A 41 -0.69 17.53 -3.41
N ALA A 42 0.40 17.75 -4.13
CA ALA A 42 0.56 17.12 -5.43
C ALA A 42 0.72 15.61 -5.30
N ILE A 43 1.46 15.17 -4.28
CA ILE A 43 1.60 13.73 -4.01
C ILE A 43 0.26 13.15 -3.63
N GLN A 44 -0.51 13.84 -2.79
CA GLN A 44 -1.82 13.36 -2.39
C GLN A 44 -2.77 13.26 -3.57
N LYS A 45 -2.72 14.23 -4.48
CA LYS A 45 -3.54 14.18 -5.67
C LYS A 45 -3.19 12.99 -6.55
N ALA A 46 -1.91 12.74 -6.74
CA ALA A 46 -1.47 11.59 -7.52
C ALA A 46 -1.90 10.28 -6.85
N PHE A 47 -1.82 10.24 -5.53
CA PHE A 47 -2.28 9.08 -4.76
C PHE A 47 -3.77 8.82 -4.98
N PHE A 48 -4.58 9.88 -4.91
CA PHE A 48 -6.02 9.73 -5.12
C PHE A 48 -6.32 9.21 -6.53
N GLU A 49 -5.60 9.72 -7.53
CA GLU A 49 -5.82 9.26 -8.89
C GLU A 49 -5.43 7.80 -9.05
N LYS A 50 -4.33 7.40 -8.42
CA LYS A 50 -3.84 6.04 -8.52
C LYS A 50 -4.75 5.04 -7.81
N THR A 51 -5.39 5.46 -6.74
CA THR A 51 -6.19 4.57 -5.90
C THR A 51 -7.69 4.72 -6.12
N SER A 52 -8.11 5.47 -7.13
CA SER A 52 -9.53 5.77 -7.36
C SER A 52 -10.15 6.48 -6.15
N HIS A 53 -9.41 7.45 -5.63
CA HIS A 53 -9.85 8.29 -4.52
C HIS A 53 -9.99 7.54 -3.20
N ALA A 54 -9.10 6.61 -2.94
CA ALA A 54 -9.07 5.95 -1.64
C ALA A 54 -8.84 7.00 -0.55
N LYS A 55 -9.54 6.84 0.57
CA LYS A 55 -9.49 7.79 1.69
C LYS A 55 -8.84 7.20 2.92
N THR A 56 -8.17 6.08 2.77
CA THR A 56 -7.54 5.39 3.89
C THR A 56 -6.11 5.04 3.57
N VAL A 57 -5.30 4.90 4.59
CA VAL A 57 -3.92 4.43 4.51
C VAL A 57 -3.73 3.32 5.52
N PRO A 58 -2.80 2.40 5.28
CA PRO A 58 -1.92 2.34 4.12
C PRO A 58 -2.62 1.85 2.87
N GLN A 59 -2.08 2.21 1.71
CA GLN A 59 -2.48 1.61 0.45
C GLN A 59 -1.20 1.06 -0.18
N ILE A 60 -1.19 -0.23 -0.46
CA ILE A 60 0.03 -0.93 -0.83
C ILE A 60 -0.09 -1.43 -2.26
N PHE A 61 0.98 -1.22 -3.01
CA PHE A 61 1.08 -1.70 -4.39
C PHE A 61 2.29 -2.61 -4.47
N VAL A 62 2.25 -3.55 -5.40
CA VAL A 62 3.39 -4.43 -5.65
C VAL A 62 3.67 -4.46 -7.14
N ASP A 63 4.95 -4.34 -7.48
CA ASP A 63 5.42 -4.46 -8.85
C ASP A 63 6.08 -5.82 -8.97
N GLU A 64 5.37 -6.76 -9.56
CA GLU A 64 5.87 -8.12 -9.72
C GLU A 64 6.52 -8.25 -11.10
N PRO A 65 7.78 -8.72 -11.14
CA PRO A 65 8.49 -8.80 -12.42
C PRO A 65 7.79 -9.65 -13.46
N MET A 66 7.10 -10.70 -13.04
CA MET A 66 6.45 -11.60 -13.97
C MET A 66 5.17 -11.03 -14.58
N ARG A 67 4.60 -10.02 -13.94
CA ARG A 67 3.34 -9.47 -14.42
C ARG A 67 3.52 -8.31 -15.38
N GLY A 68 4.62 -7.58 -15.24
CA GLY A 68 4.85 -6.41 -16.08
C GLY A 68 4.02 -5.20 -15.75
N TYR A 69 3.28 -5.23 -14.65
CA TYR A 69 2.51 -4.08 -14.19
C TYR A 69 2.35 -4.14 -12.67
N GLU A 70 1.97 -3.01 -12.12
CA GLU A 70 1.80 -2.87 -10.68
C GLU A 70 0.41 -3.34 -10.28
N VAL A 71 0.33 -4.02 -9.14
CA VAL A 71 -0.93 -4.53 -8.60
C VAL A 71 -1.27 -3.78 -7.33
N HIS A 72 -2.50 -3.32 -7.21
CA HIS A 72 -2.98 -2.66 -5.99
C HIS A 72 -3.39 -3.75 -5.01
N VAL A 73 -2.57 -3.94 -3.99
CA VAL A 73 -2.83 -4.97 -2.97
C VAL A 73 -3.94 -4.54 -2.03
N GLY A 74 -3.87 -3.31 -1.54
CA GLY A 74 -4.87 -2.80 -0.61
C GLY A 74 -4.25 -2.32 0.68
N GLY A 75 -4.93 -2.52 1.80
CA GLY A 75 -4.46 -2.11 3.11
C GLY A 75 -3.60 -3.16 3.78
N TYR A 76 -3.43 -3.02 5.09
CA TYR A 76 -2.56 -3.92 5.85
C TYR A 76 -3.05 -5.36 5.81
N ASP A 77 -4.36 -5.57 6.03
CA ASP A 77 -4.92 -6.93 6.01
C ASP A 77 -4.69 -7.58 4.66
N ASP A 78 -4.85 -6.81 3.59
CA ASP A 78 -4.65 -7.32 2.26
C ASP A 78 -3.18 -7.69 2.03
N LEU A 79 -2.28 -6.89 2.59
CA LEU A 79 -0.85 -7.19 2.48
C LEU A 79 -0.51 -8.49 3.21
N VAL A 80 -1.05 -8.68 4.40
CA VAL A 80 -0.83 -9.91 5.14
C VAL A 80 -1.31 -11.12 4.32
N ALA A 81 -2.50 -10.99 3.74
CA ALA A 81 -3.03 -12.07 2.92
C ALA A 81 -2.14 -12.32 1.69
N TRP A 82 -1.64 -11.27 1.09
CA TRP A 82 -0.75 -11.39 -0.06
C TRP A 82 0.52 -12.16 0.31
N LEU A 83 1.13 -11.77 1.44
CA LEU A 83 2.39 -12.37 1.85
C LEU A 83 2.23 -13.81 2.32
N THR A 84 1.07 -14.15 2.84
CA THR A 84 0.81 -15.51 3.32
C THR A 84 0.14 -16.39 2.28
N GLY A 85 -0.05 -15.88 1.07
CA GLY A 85 -0.65 -16.65 -0.02
C GLY A 85 -2.15 -16.80 0.08
N LYS A 86 -2.82 -16.00 0.89
CA LYS A 86 -4.27 -16.08 1.08
C LYS A 86 -5.02 -14.93 0.43
N TYR A 87 -4.33 -14.12 -0.35
CA TYR A 87 -4.95 -12.97 -0.97
C TYR A 87 -5.97 -13.40 -2.01
N LYS A 88 -7.14 -12.76 -1.97
CA LYS A 88 -8.18 -12.98 -2.95
C LYS A 88 -8.46 -11.66 -3.65
N SER A 89 -8.34 -11.67 -4.96
CA SER A 89 -8.61 -10.49 -5.75
C SER A 89 -10.12 -10.29 -5.84
N LYS A 90 -10.60 -9.21 -5.25
CA LYS A 90 -12.02 -8.91 -5.26
C LYS A 90 -12.24 -7.50 -5.76
N GLY A 91 -13.36 -7.29 -6.40
CA GLY A 91 -13.70 -5.99 -6.88
C GLY A 91 -14.05 -5.03 -5.76
N LYS A 92 -14.61 -5.51 -4.69
CA LYS A 92 -14.95 -4.69 -3.55
C LYS A 92 -14.35 -5.32 -2.31
N HIS A 93 -13.65 -4.52 -1.54
CA HIS A 93 -12.97 -5.04 -0.37
C HIS A 93 -12.84 -3.93 0.65
N GLU A 94 -13.23 -4.21 1.87
CA GLU A 94 -13.06 -3.28 2.98
C GLU A 94 -12.09 -3.89 3.96
N SER A 95 -11.05 -3.16 4.26
CA SER A 95 -10.07 -3.57 5.23
C SER A 95 -10.33 -2.83 6.53
N MET A 96 -10.36 -3.56 7.63
CA MET A 96 -10.48 -2.97 8.95
C MET A 96 -9.16 -2.44 9.46
N SER A 97 -8.08 -2.69 8.73
CA SER A 97 -6.72 -2.40 9.19
C SER A 97 -6.15 -1.19 8.46
N VAL A 98 -6.96 -0.17 8.27
CA VAL A 98 -6.51 1.07 7.64
C VAL A 98 -6.93 2.25 8.48
N GLY A 99 -6.14 3.32 8.43
CA GLY A 99 -6.47 4.57 9.08
C GLY A 99 -7.07 5.53 8.09
N GLN A 100 -7.89 6.44 8.60
CA GLN A 100 -8.48 7.43 7.74
C GLN A 100 -7.45 8.47 7.34
N LEU A 101 -7.45 8.83 6.06
CA LEU A 101 -6.48 9.76 5.52
C LEU A 101 -6.96 11.18 5.72
N PRO A 102 -6.14 12.06 6.33
CA PRO A 102 -6.49 13.47 6.41
C PRO A 102 -6.43 14.10 5.02
N ILE A 103 -7.27 15.10 4.81
CA ILE A 103 -7.33 15.78 3.53
C ILE A 103 -6.41 17.00 3.55
N LEU A 104 -5.57 17.08 2.55
CA LEU A 104 -4.71 18.25 2.34
C LEU A 104 -5.42 19.19 1.38
N ILE A 105 -5.53 20.43 1.79
CA ILE A 105 -6.20 21.43 0.96
C ILE A 105 -5.21 22.51 0.56
#